data_3972fbd3a6076b02b1d5bd93a4163535
#
_entry.id   3972fbd3a6076b02b1d5bd93a4163535
#
_cell.length_a   1.000
_cell.length_b   1.000
_cell.length_c   1.000
_cell.angle_alpha   90.00
_cell.angle_beta   90.00
_cell.angle_gamma   90.00
#
_symmetry.space_group_name_H-M   'P 1'
#
loop_
_entity.id
_entity.type
_entity.pdbx_description
1 polymer ?
#
loop_
_entity_poly.entity_id
_entity_poly.type
_entity_poly.pdbx_seq_one_letter_code
_entity_poly.pdbx_strand_id
1 'polypeptide(L)'
;AKGINPLPEEGKNTWWHLFFGGLMAITLVTFSLWAHDYVGENASLIVLLTTIIFAIFMAFNIGGNDVANSFGTSVGAGTLSMKQALVVAAIFEVSGAVLAGGEVTDTVRSGIVDLGAIDNLDPMDFGYIMMASLLGAAVWLLVATRMGWPVSTTHSIVGGIVGAALTVGFITGTGGWSMVQWGAVGKIAISWVLSPALGGAVAFLLYGAIKRGILVYNDLADQKLEEIKKEKNCLLYTSPSP
;
A
#
# COMPACT_ATOMS: atom_id res chain seq x y z
N ALA A 1 -30.15 13.04 8.03
CA ALA A 1 -28.70 13.03 8.06
C ALA A 1 -28.27 12.75 9.50
N LYS A 2 -27.82 11.53 9.81
CA LYS A 2 -27.14 11.26 11.07
C LYS A 2 -25.84 12.05 11.01
N GLY A 3 -25.65 12.95 11.98
CA GLY A 3 -24.46 13.76 12.08
C GLY A 3 -23.21 12.89 11.99
N ILE A 4 -22.27 13.32 11.18
CA ILE A 4 -20.92 12.74 11.12
C ILE A 4 -20.39 12.82 12.55
N ASN A 5 -20.20 11.65 13.18
CA ASN A 5 -19.53 11.63 14.47
C ASN A 5 -18.20 12.34 14.31
N PRO A 6 -17.89 13.33 15.16
CA PRO A 6 -16.56 13.96 15.13
C PRO A 6 -15.53 12.86 15.26
N LEU A 7 -14.44 12.97 14.48
CA LEU A 7 -13.28 12.07 14.60
C LEU A 7 -12.95 11.94 16.09
N PRO A 8 -12.66 10.73 16.58
CA PRO A 8 -12.28 10.56 17.97
C PRO A 8 -11.15 11.54 18.27
N GLU A 9 -11.30 12.32 19.34
CA GLU A 9 -10.22 13.16 19.84
C GLU A 9 -8.93 12.35 19.85
N GLU A 10 -7.83 12.93 19.40
CA GLU A 10 -6.49 12.33 19.48
C GLU A 10 -6.14 12.07 20.96
N GLY A 11 -6.73 11.04 21.52
CA GLY A 11 -6.33 10.51 22.80
C GLY A 11 -4.85 10.14 22.68
N LYS A 12 -4.05 10.53 23.65
CA LYS A 12 -2.63 10.22 23.75
C LYS A 12 -2.44 8.69 23.60
N ASN A 13 -2.30 8.23 22.37
CA ASN A 13 -2.06 6.81 22.03
C ASN A 13 -0.58 6.45 22.28
N THR A 14 0.01 6.93 23.39
CA THR A 14 1.41 6.71 23.74
C THR A 14 1.77 5.22 23.71
N TRP A 15 0.87 4.35 24.19
CA TRP A 15 1.08 2.90 24.15
C TRP A 15 1.15 2.33 22.73
N TRP A 16 0.38 2.84 21.80
CA TRP A 16 0.48 2.46 20.38
C TRP A 16 1.82 2.87 19.79
N HIS A 17 2.25 4.09 20.05
CA HIS A 17 3.54 4.58 19.55
C HIS A 17 4.70 3.79 20.16
N LEU A 18 4.64 3.46 21.46
CA LEU A 18 5.65 2.62 22.11
C LEU A 18 5.65 1.18 21.56
N PHE A 19 4.47 0.59 21.36
CA PHE A 19 4.36 -0.76 20.81
C PHE A 19 4.92 -0.84 19.37
N PHE A 20 4.48 0.04 18.49
CA PHE A 20 4.96 0.03 17.10
C PHE A 20 6.41 0.50 16.99
N GLY A 21 6.84 1.48 17.78
CA GLY A 21 8.23 1.89 17.87
C GLY A 21 9.14 0.76 18.35
N GLY A 22 8.71 0.02 19.37
CA GLY A 22 9.41 -1.18 19.86
C GLY A 22 9.46 -2.29 18.82
N LEU A 23 8.35 -2.55 18.14
CA LEU A 23 8.29 -3.53 17.03
C LEU A 23 9.25 -3.16 15.91
N MET A 24 9.27 -1.90 15.50
CA MET A 24 10.20 -1.40 14.47
C MET A 24 11.66 -1.56 14.92
N ALA A 25 11.98 -1.24 16.18
CA ALA A 25 13.33 -1.40 16.70
C ALA A 25 13.76 -2.87 16.73
N ILE A 26 12.89 -3.79 17.17
CA ILE A 26 13.15 -5.23 17.14
C ILE A 26 13.35 -5.72 15.70
N THR A 27 12.51 -5.30 14.78
CA THR A 27 12.63 -5.67 13.36
C THR A 27 13.95 -5.17 12.78
N LEU A 28 14.34 -3.92 13.08
CA LEU A 28 15.61 -3.35 12.65
C LEU A 28 16.79 -4.19 13.15
N VAL A 29 16.82 -4.51 14.44
CA VAL A 29 17.92 -5.28 15.04
C VAL A 29 17.98 -6.69 14.48
N THR A 30 16.85 -7.41 14.46
CA THR A 30 16.79 -8.80 13.97
C THR A 30 17.17 -8.89 12.51
N PHE A 31 16.67 -7.98 11.69
CA PHE A 31 16.96 -7.96 10.26
C PHE A 31 18.40 -7.55 9.99
N SER A 32 18.96 -6.61 10.77
CA SER A 32 20.39 -6.23 10.64
C SER A 32 21.32 -7.37 11.00
N LEU A 33 21.03 -8.12 12.06
CA LEU A 33 21.81 -9.29 12.44
C LEU A 33 21.73 -10.38 11.36
N TRP A 34 20.53 -10.71 10.91
CA TRP A 34 20.32 -11.70 9.87
C TRP A 34 21.00 -11.29 8.55
N ALA A 35 20.87 -10.04 8.14
CA ALA A 35 21.47 -9.55 6.89
C ALA A 35 23.00 -9.53 6.97
N HIS A 36 23.58 -9.23 8.14
CA HIS A 36 25.04 -9.30 8.35
C HIS A 36 25.57 -10.72 8.15
N ASP A 37 24.91 -11.72 8.71
CA ASP A 37 25.30 -13.12 8.56
C ASP A 37 25.13 -13.60 7.09
N TYR A 38 24.08 -13.13 6.40
CA TYR A 38 23.79 -13.53 5.03
C TYR A 38 24.74 -12.91 3.99
N VAL A 39 25.11 -11.64 4.15
CA VAL A 39 25.94 -10.91 3.19
C VAL A 39 27.43 -11.19 3.38
N GLY A 40 27.82 -11.65 4.57
CA GLY A 40 29.18 -12.00 4.91
C GLY A 40 30.11 -10.78 5.10
N GLU A 41 31.41 -11.06 5.30
CA GLU A 41 32.43 -10.05 5.64
C GLU A 41 32.78 -9.06 4.51
N ASN A 42 32.31 -9.32 3.28
CA ASN A 42 32.66 -8.52 2.10
C ASN A 42 31.82 -7.26 1.92
N ALA A 43 30.71 -7.11 2.66
CA ALA A 43 29.87 -5.93 2.57
C ALA A 43 30.26 -4.89 3.64
N SER A 44 30.37 -3.63 3.22
CA SER A 44 30.53 -2.53 4.18
C SER A 44 29.33 -2.49 5.13
N LEU A 45 29.56 -2.65 6.42
CA LEU A 45 28.53 -2.58 7.46
C LEU A 45 27.74 -1.26 7.37
N ILE A 46 28.40 -0.17 7.02
CA ILE A 46 27.77 1.15 6.87
C ILE A 46 26.74 1.12 5.73
N VAL A 47 27.08 0.57 4.58
CA VAL A 47 26.18 0.45 3.42
C VAL A 47 25.00 -0.44 3.78
N LEU A 48 25.23 -1.57 4.43
CA LEU A 48 24.19 -2.48 4.86
C LEU A 48 23.20 -1.80 5.81
N LEU A 49 23.68 -1.17 6.88
CA LEU A 49 22.84 -0.48 7.86
C LEU A 49 22.08 0.68 7.22
N THR A 50 22.70 1.44 6.34
CA THR A 50 22.03 2.56 5.63
C THR A 50 20.92 2.03 4.73
N THR A 51 21.15 0.95 4.00
CA THR A 51 20.14 0.29 3.16
C THR A 51 18.95 -0.18 4.00
N ILE A 52 19.20 -0.81 5.15
CA ILE A 52 18.15 -1.28 6.06
C ILE A 52 17.33 -0.10 6.62
N ILE A 53 17.97 0.99 7.01
CA ILE A 53 17.29 2.20 7.48
C ILE A 53 16.39 2.77 6.37
N PHE A 54 16.88 2.86 5.13
CA PHE A 54 16.06 3.33 4.01
C PHE A 54 14.91 2.38 3.70
N ALA A 55 15.13 1.07 3.78
CA ALA A 55 14.10 0.06 3.58
C ALA A 55 12.98 0.16 4.63
N ILE A 56 13.33 0.34 5.91
CA ILE A 56 12.34 0.53 6.98
C ILE A 56 11.60 1.86 6.81
N PHE A 57 12.30 2.92 6.44
CA PHE A 57 11.69 4.22 6.15
C PHE A 57 10.71 4.11 4.98
N MET A 58 11.07 3.40 3.91
CA MET A 58 10.19 3.14 2.78
C MET A 58 8.98 2.30 3.22
N ALA A 59 9.19 1.19 3.93
CA ALA A 59 8.11 0.32 4.39
C ALA A 59 7.10 1.05 5.28
N PHE A 60 7.58 1.94 6.18
CA PHE A 60 6.72 2.78 7.00
C PHE A 60 5.85 3.73 6.14
N ASN A 61 6.44 4.37 5.14
CA ASN A 61 5.70 5.28 4.26
C ASN A 61 4.72 4.54 3.33
N ILE A 62 5.09 3.35 2.84
CA ILE A 62 4.17 2.47 2.10
C ILE A 62 2.96 2.13 2.96
N GLY A 63 3.19 1.60 4.17
CA GLY A 63 2.11 1.22 5.07
C GLY A 63 1.16 2.38 5.38
N GLY A 64 1.70 3.58 5.60
CA GLY A 64 0.88 4.78 5.84
C GLY A 64 0.03 5.20 4.64
N ASN A 65 0.57 5.13 3.43
CA ASN A 65 -0.13 5.54 2.21
C ASN A 65 -1.09 4.46 1.69
N ASP A 66 -0.63 3.23 1.55
CA ASP A 66 -1.41 2.14 0.94
C ASP A 66 -2.56 1.67 1.81
N VAL A 67 -2.39 1.63 3.13
CA VAL A 67 -3.51 1.31 4.04
C VAL A 67 -4.60 2.37 3.97
N ALA A 68 -4.23 3.65 3.89
CA ALA A 68 -5.20 4.74 3.72
C ALA A 68 -5.95 4.62 2.38
N ASN A 69 -5.25 4.29 1.29
CA ASN A 69 -5.85 4.10 -0.03
C ASN A 69 -6.79 2.88 -0.06
N SER A 70 -6.40 1.77 0.57
CA SER A 70 -7.16 0.52 0.53
C SER A 70 -8.38 0.52 1.44
N PHE A 71 -8.27 1.08 2.64
CA PHE A 71 -9.29 0.99 3.69
C PHE A 71 -10.04 2.30 3.94
N GLY A 72 -9.58 3.43 3.37
CA GLY A 72 -10.16 4.74 3.62
C GLY A 72 -11.66 4.82 3.32
N THR A 73 -12.12 4.19 2.25
CA THR A 73 -13.55 4.12 1.88
C THR A 73 -14.36 3.29 2.87
N SER A 74 -13.85 2.15 3.33
CA SER A 74 -14.53 1.27 4.28
C SER A 74 -14.63 1.90 5.67
N VAL A 75 -13.58 2.58 6.10
CA VAL A 75 -13.56 3.33 7.38
C VAL A 75 -14.43 4.57 7.28
N GLY A 76 -14.36 5.31 6.18
CA GLY A 76 -15.20 6.50 5.94
C GLY A 76 -16.68 6.19 5.85
N ALA A 77 -17.06 5.03 5.31
CA ALA A 77 -18.43 4.53 5.30
C ALA A 77 -18.91 3.97 6.65
N GLY A 78 -18.00 3.86 7.65
CA GLY A 78 -18.33 3.29 8.96
C GLY A 78 -18.50 1.77 8.99
N THR A 79 -18.08 1.07 7.92
CA THR A 79 -18.15 -0.40 7.82
C THR A 79 -17.11 -1.07 8.72
N LEU A 80 -15.92 -0.45 8.81
CA LEU A 80 -14.83 -0.89 9.66
C LEU A 80 -14.38 0.26 10.56
N SER A 81 -14.03 -0.06 11.79
CA SER A 81 -13.28 0.89 12.62
C SER A 81 -11.81 0.95 12.16
N MET A 82 -11.12 2.05 12.43
CA MET A 82 -9.70 2.20 12.09
C MET A 82 -8.85 1.04 12.63
N LYS A 83 -9.08 0.60 13.86
CA LYS A 83 -8.34 -0.53 14.47
C LYS A 83 -8.58 -1.84 13.74
N GLN A 84 -9.80 -2.13 13.35
CA GLN A 84 -10.13 -3.33 12.56
C GLN A 84 -9.47 -3.28 11.19
N ALA A 85 -9.51 -2.13 10.51
CA ALA A 85 -8.86 -1.93 9.23
C ALA A 85 -7.34 -2.19 9.31
N LEU A 86 -6.68 -1.65 10.34
CA LEU A 86 -5.24 -1.85 10.53
C LEU A 86 -4.87 -3.32 10.82
N VAL A 87 -5.68 -4.04 11.60
CA VAL A 87 -5.43 -5.47 11.86
C VAL A 87 -5.61 -6.30 10.59
N VAL A 88 -6.67 -6.05 9.84
CA VAL A 88 -6.92 -6.74 8.57
C VAL A 88 -5.79 -6.43 7.57
N ALA A 89 -5.40 -5.15 7.44
CA ALA A 89 -4.28 -4.75 6.59
C ALA A 89 -3.00 -5.50 6.96
N ALA A 90 -2.62 -5.51 8.24
CA ALA A 90 -1.40 -6.17 8.69
C ALA A 90 -1.37 -7.67 8.34
N ILE A 91 -2.50 -8.37 8.53
CA ILE A 91 -2.59 -9.81 8.21
C ILE A 91 -2.43 -10.03 6.71
N PHE A 92 -3.14 -9.28 5.87
CA PHE A 92 -3.12 -9.48 4.42
C PHE A 92 -1.83 -8.99 3.77
N GLU A 93 -1.22 -7.90 4.27
CA GLU A 93 0.09 -7.41 3.82
C GLU A 93 1.20 -8.44 4.07
N VAL A 94 1.27 -8.97 5.31
CA VAL A 94 2.25 -10.01 5.64
C VAL A 94 2.01 -11.27 4.79
N SER A 95 0.75 -11.69 4.64
CA SER A 95 0.41 -12.85 3.83
C SER A 95 0.79 -12.65 2.36
N GLY A 96 0.50 -11.47 1.79
CA GLY A 96 0.85 -11.12 0.42
C GLY A 96 2.37 -11.08 0.20
N ALA A 97 3.12 -10.51 1.13
CA ALA A 97 4.58 -10.47 1.07
C ALA A 97 5.19 -11.87 1.10
N VAL A 98 4.67 -12.77 1.93
CA VAL A 98 5.17 -14.15 2.04
C VAL A 98 4.82 -14.98 0.79
N LEU A 99 3.60 -14.83 0.26
CA LEU A 99 3.11 -15.66 -0.85
C LEU A 99 3.57 -15.19 -2.23
N ALA A 100 3.68 -13.87 -2.44
CA ALA A 100 3.95 -13.28 -3.76
C ALA A 100 5.18 -12.36 -3.80
N GLY A 101 5.81 -12.08 -2.66
CA GLY A 101 6.92 -11.12 -2.57
C GLY A 101 8.16 -11.54 -3.37
N GLY A 102 8.41 -12.84 -3.55
CA GLY A 102 9.54 -13.35 -4.32
C GLY A 102 9.51 -12.90 -5.77
N GLU A 103 8.38 -13.09 -6.46
CA GLU A 103 8.23 -12.72 -7.89
C GLU A 103 8.33 -11.20 -8.10
N VAL A 104 7.81 -10.42 -7.17
CA VAL A 104 7.92 -8.96 -7.21
C VAL A 104 9.38 -8.53 -7.02
N THR A 105 10.08 -9.14 -6.07
CA THR A 105 11.50 -8.87 -5.81
C THR A 105 12.35 -9.18 -7.03
N ASP A 106 12.13 -10.30 -7.69
CA ASP A 106 12.86 -10.69 -8.90
C ASP A 106 12.62 -9.70 -10.05
N THR A 107 11.39 -9.25 -10.22
CA THR A 107 11.04 -8.24 -11.24
C THR A 107 11.75 -6.91 -10.96
N VAL A 108 11.79 -6.46 -9.71
CA VAL A 108 12.46 -5.21 -9.31
C VAL A 108 13.97 -5.33 -9.44
N ARG A 109 14.54 -6.48 -9.04
CA ARG A 109 15.97 -6.71 -9.02
C ARG A 109 16.61 -6.82 -10.41
N SER A 110 15.96 -7.53 -11.33
CA SER A 110 16.54 -7.89 -12.63
C SER A 110 15.75 -7.39 -13.84
N GLY A 111 14.54 -6.89 -13.63
CA GLY A 111 13.63 -6.56 -14.72
C GLY A 111 13.67 -5.11 -15.20
N ILE A 112 14.20 -4.17 -14.43
CA ILE A 112 14.10 -2.73 -14.72
C ILE A 112 15.42 -2.13 -15.18
N VAL A 113 16.54 -2.52 -14.55
CA VAL A 113 17.90 -2.03 -14.85
C VAL A 113 18.68 -3.08 -15.61
N ASP A 114 19.31 -2.68 -16.71
CA ASP A 114 20.22 -3.52 -17.47
C ASP A 114 21.64 -3.34 -16.98
N LEU A 115 22.07 -4.28 -16.16
CA LEU A 115 23.43 -4.29 -15.60
C LEU A 115 24.50 -4.58 -16.66
N GLY A 116 24.12 -5.23 -17.76
CA GLY A 116 25.03 -5.53 -18.87
C GLY A 116 25.29 -4.35 -19.81
N ALA A 117 24.55 -3.26 -19.65
CA ALA A 117 24.71 -2.06 -20.47
C ALA A 117 25.97 -1.24 -20.13
N ILE A 118 26.59 -1.50 -18.98
CA ILE A 118 27.83 -0.84 -18.54
C ILE A 118 28.92 -1.90 -18.40
N ASP A 119 29.93 -1.81 -19.25
CA ASP A 119 31.15 -2.61 -19.08
C ASP A 119 31.83 -2.23 -17.76
N ASN A 120 32.04 -3.22 -16.89
CA ASN A 120 32.67 -3.08 -15.56
C ASN A 120 31.86 -2.29 -14.51
N LEU A 121 30.54 -2.35 -14.52
CA LEU A 121 29.74 -1.84 -13.40
C LEU A 121 30.08 -2.65 -12.13
N ASP A 122 30.55 -1.95 -11.10
CA ASP A 122 30.76 -2.58 -9.79
C ASP A 122 29.38 -3.02 -9.23
N PRO A 123 29.26 -4.25 -8.69
CA PRO A 123 28.04 -4.66 -7.97
C PRO A 123 27.59 -3.65 -6.90
N MET A 124 28.52 -2.89 -6.32
CA MET A 124 28.20 -1.82 -5.37
C MET A 124 27.47 -0.64 -6.02
N ASP A 125 27.73 -0.31 -7.28
CA ASP A 125 27.05 0.78 -7.98
C ASP A 125 25.57 0.45 -8.17
N PHE A 126 25.24 -0.80 -8.45
CA PHE A 126 23.85 -1.27 -8.46
C PHE A 126 23.20 -1.12 -7.08
N GLY A 127 23.92 -1.46 -6.01
CA GLY A 127 23.46 -1.23 -4.63
C GLY A 127 23.12 0.24 -4.37
N TYR A 128 23.98 1.17 -4.82
CA TYR A 128 23.75 2.61 -4.69
C TYR A 128 22.55 3.09 -5.51
N ILE A 129 22.34 2.57 -6.72
CA ILE A 129 21.14 2.85 -7.53
C ILE A 129 19.86 2.45 -6.77
N MET A 130 19.86 1.25 -6.20
CA MET A 130 18.72 0.74 -5.43
C MET A 130 18.49 1.54 -4.15
N MET A 131 19.54 1.92 -3.42
CA MET A 131 19.45 2.77 -2.23
C MET A 131 18.90 4.16 -2.56
N ALA A 132 19.38 4.80 -3.62
CA ALA A 132 18.91 6.10 -4.06
C ALA A 132 17.43 6.05 -4.47
N SER A 133 17.04 5.00 -5.18
CA SER A 133 15.65 4.74 -5.59
C SER A 133 14.72 4.57 -4.39
N LEU A 134 15.16 3.78 -3.42
CA LEU A 134 14.44 3.50 -2.19
C LEU A 134 14.22 4.78 -1.36
N LEU A 135 15.28 5.56 -1.18
CA LEU A 135 15.20 6.83 -0.46
C LEU A 135 14.33 7.85 -1.20
N GLY A 136 14.52 8.00 -2.51
CA GLY A 136 13.74 8.94 -3.33
C GLY A 136 12.24 8.62 -3.31
N ALA A 137 11.87 7.36 -3.47
CA ALA A 137 10.48 6.91 -3.39
C ALA A 137 9.92 7.09 -1.97
N ALA A 138 10.70 6.80 -0.92
CA ALA A 138 10.27 6.97 0.47
C ALA A 138 10.00 8.43 0.82
N VAL A 139 10.88 9.34 0.40
CA VAL A 139 10.69 10.80 0.60
C VAL A 139 9.46 11.29 -0.17
N TRP A 140 9.27 10.84 -1.41
CA TRP A 140 8.08 11.16 -2.19
C TRP A 140 6.80 10.71 -1.48
N LEU A 141 6.76 9.46 -1.01
CA LEU A 141 5.61 8.93 -0.28
C LEU A 141 5.34 9.68 1.02
N LEU A 142 6.39 10.09 1.75
CA LEU A 142 6.25 10.89 2.95
C LEU A 142 5.57 12.23 2.64
N VAL A 143 6.01 12.92 1.59
CA VAL A 143 5.42 14.19 1.15
C VAL A 143 3.97 13.98 0.73
N ALA A 144 3.71 12.99 -0.13
CA ALA A 144 2.37 12.67 -0.62
C ALA A 144 1.41 12.36 0.54
N THR A 145 1.84 11.54 1.49
CA THR A 145 1.02 11.16 2.67
C THR A 145 0.72 12.37 3.54
N ARG A 146 1.70 13.26 3.77
CA ARG A 146 1.47 14.50 4.54
C ARG A 146 0.54 15.47 3.83
N MET A 147 0.58 15.50 2.51
CA MET A 147 -0.30 16.32 1.68
C MET A 147 -1.70 15.70 1.48
N GLY A 148 -1.91 14.47 1.94
CA GLY A 148 -3.16 13.73 1.72
C GLY A 148 -3.35 13.28 0.28
N TRP A 149 -2.27 13.12 -0.48
CA TRP A 149 -2.34 12.66 -1.87
C TRP A 149 -2.34 11.14 -1.95
N PRO A 150 -3.36 10.54 -2.56
CA PRO A 150 -3.37 9.11 -2.84
C PRO A 150 -2.43 8.83 -4.01
N VAL A 151 -1.27 8.25 -3.74
CA VAL A 151 -0.28 7.91 -4.77
C VAL A 151 -0.04 6.42 -4.82
N SER A 152 0.45 5.93 -5.97
CA SER A 152 0.84 4.54 -6.13
C SER A 152 2.29 4.33 -5.68
N THR A 153 2.49 3.45 -4.73
CA THR A 153 3.83 3.06 -4.25
C THR A 153 4.64 2.36 -5.33
N THR A 154 3.98 1.50 -6.13
CA THR A 154 4.64 0.82 -7.27
C THR A 154 5.15 1.81 -8.31
N HIS A 155 4.36 2.83 -8.67
CA HIS A 155 4.82 3.87 -9.59
C HIS A 155 6.01 4.64 -9.00
N SER A 156 5.96 4.92 -7.71
CA SER A 156 7.02 5.67 -7.02
C SER A 156 8.34 4.92 -7.02
N ILE A 157 8.33 3.62 -6.72
CA ILE A 157 9.57 2.83 -6.70
C ILE A 157 10.13 2.59 -8.11
N VAL A 158 9.28 2.26 -9.08
CA VAL A 158 9.69 2.07 -10.48
C VAL A 158 10.27 3.37 -11.05
N GLY A 159 9.61 4.50 -10.79
CA GLY A 159 10.11 5.82 -11.18
C GLY A 159 11.43 6.18 -10.51
N GLY A 160 11.58 5.83 -9.23
CA GLY A 160 12.83 5.99 -8.49
C GLY A 160 13.98 5.18 -9.09
N ILE A 161 13.74 3.91 -9.44
CA ILE A 161 14.75 3.02 -10.04
C ILE A 161 15.15 3.53 -11.44
N VAL A 162 14.18 3.88 -12.28
CA VAL A 162 14.42 4.44 -13.61
C VAL A 162 15.22 5.75 -13.50
N GLY A 163 14.79 6.66 -12.61
CA GLY A 163 15.47 7.94 -12.40
C GLY A 163 16.91 7.78 -11.91
N ALA A 164 17.17 6.89 -10.97
CA ALA A 164 18.51 6.62 -10.47
C ALA A 164 19.40 5.98 -11.55
N ALA A 165 18.88 4.99 -12.30
CA ALA A 165 19.60 4.35 -13.38
C ALA A 165 19.97 5.34 -14.51
N LEU A 166 19.02 6.18 -14.93
CA LEU A 166 19.28 7.24 -15.90
C LEU A 166 20.38 8.20 -15.43
N THR A 167 20.32 8.60 -14.16
CA THR A 167 21.31 9.53 -13.59
C THR A 167 22.71 8.93 -13.60
N VAL A 168 22.85 7.67 -13.19
CA VAL A 168 24.16 6.97 -13.21
C VAL A 168 24.65 6.86 -14.66
N GLY A 169 23.80 6.42 -15.59
CA GLY A 169 24.19 6.30 -17.01
C GLY A 169 24.60 7.64 -17.64
N PHE A 170 24.00 8.74 -17.25
CA PHE A 170 24.43 10.07 -17.71
C PHE A 170 25.76 10.51 -17.08
N ILE A 171 25.98 10.25 -15.80
CA ILE A 171 27.21 10.61 -15.09
C ILE A 171 28.40 9.78 -15.61
N THR A 172 28.20 8.49 -15.86
CA THR A 172 29.25 7.58 -16.35
C THR A 172 29.49 7.71 -17.85
N GLY A 173 28.66 8.46 -18.58
CA GLY A 173 28.80 8.65 -20.02
C GLY A 173 28.39 7.44 -20.85
N THR A 174 27.80 6.41 -20.27
CA THR A 174 27.34 5.18 -20.95
C THR A 174 26.00 5.33 -21.65
N GLY A 175 25.41 6.55 -21.62
CA GLY A 175 24.11 6.83 -22.23
C GLY A 175 22.95 6.31 -21.37
N GLY A 176 22.44 7.16 -20.46
CA GLY A 176 21.47 6.81 -19.44
C GLY A 176 20.26 5.98 -19.91
N TRP A 177 19.83 6.13 -21.18
CA TRP A 177 18.73 5.39 -21.75
C TRP A 177 19.00 3.89 -21.91
N SER A 178 20.23 3.48 -22.16
CA SER A 178 20.61 2.07 -22.33
C SER A 178 20.56 1.28 -21.03
N MET A 179 20.64 1.95 -19.88
CA MET A 179 20.58 1.29 -18.57
C MET A 179 19.17 0.84 -18.18
N VAL A 180 18.16 1.26 -18.90
CA VAL A 180 16.76 0.96 -18.55
C VAL A 180 16.20 -0.07 -19.52
N GLN A 181 15.65 -1.15 -18.99
CA GLN A 181 14.92 -2.15 -19.77
C GLN A 181 13.53 -1.65 -20.12
N TRP A 182 13.44 -0.79 -21.13
CA TRP A 182 12.17 -0.13 -21.53
C TRP A 182 11.07 -1.12 -21.88
N GLY A 183 11.40 -2.31 -22.36
CA GLY A 183 10.42 -3.37 -22.62
C GLY A 183 9.74 -3.87 -21.34
N ALA A 184 10.49 -4.00 -20.25
CA ALA A 184 9.95 -4.38 -18.95
C ALA A 184 9.15 -3.23 -18.32
N VAL A 185 9.68 -2.01 -18.37
CA VAL A 185 8.97 -0.80 -17.90
C VAL A 185 7.65 -0.63 -18.65
N GLY A 186 7.63 -0.87 -19.98
CA GLY A 186 6.41 -0.84 -20.79
C GLY A 186 5.37 -1.86 -20.36
N LYS A 187 5.76 -3.09 -20.05
CA LYS A 187 4.86 -4.13 -19.50
C LYS A 187 4.28 -3.71 -18.15
N ILE A 188 5.10 -3.15 -17.27
CA ILE A 188 4.65 -2.61 -15.98
C ILE A 188 3.65 -1.47 -16.20
N ALA A 189 3.94 -0.53 -17.13
CA ALA A 189 3.03 0.57 -17.44
C ALA A 189 1.68 0.11 -17.98
N ILE A 190 1.65 -0.94 -18.81
CA ILE A 190 0.39 -1.55 -19.27
C ILE A 190 -0.39 -2.15 -18.09
N SER A 191 0.28 -2.79 -17.15
CA SER A 191 -0.38 -3.35 -15.97
C SER A 191 -1.04 -2.29 -15.09
N TRP A 192 -0.53 -1.05 -15.07
CA TRP A 192 -1.12 0.06 -14.34
C TRP A 192 -2.50 0.48 -14.88
N VAL A 193 -2.76 0.24 -16.14
CA VAL A 193 -4.08 0.47 -16.76
C VAL A 193 -4.96 -0.77 -16.62
N LEU A 194 -4.38 -1.94 -16.83
CA LEU A 194 -5.13 -3.21 -16.81
C LEU A 194 -5.63 -3.59 -15.42
N SER A 195 -4.81 -3.37 -14.40
CA SER A 195 -5.12 -3.70 -13.00
C SER A 195 -6.39 -2.99 -12.49
N PRO A 196 -6.52 -1.66 -12.55
CA PRO A 196 -7.74 -0.98 -12.11
C PRO A 196 -8.96 -1.32 -12.99
N ALA A 197 -8.77 -1.58 -14.28
CA ALA A 197 -9.86 -2.01 -15.15
C ALA A 197 -10.41 -3.38 -14.75
N LEU A 198 -9.52 -4.35 -14.48
CA LEU A 198 -9.92 -5.66 -13.98
C LEU A 198 -10.53 -5.59 -12.57
N GLY A 199 -9.92 -4.80 -11.67
CA GLY A 199 -10.46 -4.57 -10.33
C GLY A 199 -11.85 -3.95 -10.38
N GLY A 200 -12.06 -2.96 -11.24
CA GLY A 200 -13.37 -2.34 -11.48
C GLY A 200 -14.41 -3.33 -12.02
N ALA A 201 -14.02 -4.18 -12.99
CA ALA A 201 -14.90 -5.21 -13.54
C ALA A 201 -15.33 -6.23 -12.46
N VAL A 202 -14.38 -6.72 -11.66
CA VAL A 202 -14.66 -7.66 -10.56
C VAL A 202 -15.57 -6.99 -9.51
N ALA A 203 -15.27 -5.76 -9.10
CA ALA A 203 -16.08 -5.01 -8.15
C ALA A 203 -17.52 -4.78 -8.66
N PHE A 204 -17.67 -4.46 -9.94
CA PHE A 204 -18.99 -4.31 -10.59
C PHE A 204 -19.80 -5.61 -10.54
N LEU A 205 -19.17 -6.74 -10.87
CA LEU A 205 -19.83 -8.05 -10.85
C LEU A 205 -20.21 -8.46 -9.42
N LEU A 206 -19.30 -8.29 -8.47
CA LEU A 206 -19.56 -8.60 -7.05
C LEU A 206 -20.68 -7.71 -6.48
N TYR A 207 -20.63 -6.41 -6.73
CA TYR A 207 -21.67 -5.50 -6.31
C TYR A 207 -23.01 -5.87 -6.93
N GLY A 208 -23.04 -6.20 -8.22
CA GLY A 208 -24.25 -6.67 -8.91
C GLY A 208 -24.85 -7.92 -8.28
N ALA A 209 -24.01 -8.89 -7.91
CA ALA A 209 -24.43 -10.12 -7.22
C ALA A 209 -24.99 -9.82 -5.81
N ILE A 210 -24.28 -9.00 -5.03
CA ILE A 210 -24.70 -8.59 -3.69
C ILE A 210 -26.02 -7.80 -3.76
N LYS A 211 -26.13 -6.86 -4.69
CA LYS A 211 -27.34 -6.08 -4.88
C LYS A 211 -28.55 -6.97 -5.18
N ARG A 212 -28.40 -7.93 -6.08
CA ARG A 212 -29.50 -8.84 -6.47
C ARG A 212 -29.81 -9.89 -5.40
N GLY A 213 -28.80 -10.38 -4.67
CA GLY A 213 -28.96 -11.49 -3.74
C GLY A 213 -29.26 -11.07 -2.29
N ILE A 214 -28.86 -9.86 -1.89
CA ILE A 214 -28.95 -9.43 -0.49
C ILE A 214 -29.73 -8.12 -0.34
N LEU A 215 -29.36 -7.07 -1.09
CA LEU A 215 -29.96 -5.74 -0.90
C LEU A 215 -31.42 -5.69 -1.29
N VAL A 216 -31.85 -6.47 -2.29
CA VAL A 216 -33.27 -6.57 -2.65
C VAL A 216 -34.10 -7.10 -1.49
N TYR A 217 -33.60 -8.03 -0.70
CA TYR A 217 -34.30 -8.55 0.48
C TYR A 217 -34.38 -7.52 1.60
N ASN A 218 -33.36 -6.69 1.78
CA ASN A 218 -33.38 -5.61 2.75
C ASN A 218 -34.41 -4.53 2.37
N ASP A 219 -34.43 -4.12 1.09
CA ASP A 219 -35.40 -3.15 0.59
C ASP A 219 -36.86 -3.65 0.76
N LEU A 220 -37.09 -4.94 0.49
CA LEU A 220 -38.40 -5.58 0.71
C LEU A 220 -38.78 -5.66 2.19
N ALA A 221 -37.81 -5.92 3.07
CA ALA A 221 -38.04 -5.96 4.50
C ALA A 221 -38.38 -4.57 5.06
N ASP A 222 -37.67 -3.53 4.61
CA ASP A 222 -37.92 -2.14 5.00
C ASP A 222 -39.28 -1.65 4.51
N GLN A 223 -39.69 -1.99 3.29
CA GLN A 223 -41.03 -1.68 2.76
C GLN A 223 -42.12 -2.34 3.58
N LYS A 224 -42.00 -3.63 3.92
CA LYS A 224 -42.94 -4.32 4.78
C LYS A 224 -43.02 -3.73 6.18
N LEU A 225 -41.89 -3.30 6.73
CA LEU A 225 -41.85 -2.67 8.04
C LEU A 225 -42.57 -1.33 8.03
N GLU A 226 -42.47 -0.54 6.96
CA GLU A 226 -43.21 0.71 6.79
C GLU A 226 -44.70 0.48 6.61
N GLU A 227 -45.12 -0.54 5.87
CA GLU A 227 -46.51 -0.93 5.72
C GLU A 227 -47.14 -1.30 7.09
N ILE A 228 -46.46 -2.15 7.86
CA ILE A 228 -46.88 -2.56 9.20
C ILE A 228 -47.01 -1.33 10.14
N LYS A 229 -46.05 -0.40 10.07
CA LYS A 229 -46.11 0.84 10.86
C LYS A 229 -47.31 1.72 10.47
N LYS A 230 -47.63 1.82 9.17
CA LYS A 230 -48.81 2.55 8.68
C LYS A 230 -50.10 1.92 9.13
N GLU A 231 -50.25 0.60 9.04
CA GLU A 231 -51.39 -0.14 9.53
C GLU A 231 -51.59 0.02 11.05
N LYS A 232 -50.52 -0.08 11.82
CA LYS A 232 -50.56 0.11 13.27
C LYS A 232 -50.98 1.53 13.66
N ASN A 233 -50.49 2.53 12.94
CA ASN A 233 -50.95 3.92 13.17
C ASN A 233 -52.40 4.14 12.75
N CYS A 234 -52.88 3.53 11.67
CA CYS A 234 -54.30 3.58 11.30
C CYS A 234 -55.19 2.94 12.37
N LEU A 235 -54.82 1.79 12.93
CA LEU A 235 -55.56 1.10 13.97
C LEU A 235 -55.62 1.90 15.28
N LEU A 236 -54.57 2.66 15.61
CA LEU A 236 -54.52 3.54 16.78
C LEU A 236 -55.48 4.75 16.65
N TYR A 237 -55.74 5.22 15.42
CA TYR A 237 -56.66 6.34 15.17
C TYR A 237 -58.10 5.90 14.98
N THR A 238 -58.37 4.61 14.76
CA THR A 238 -59.74 4.06 14.57
C THR A 238 -60.25 3.31 15.77
N SER A 239 -59.50 3.19 16.85
CA SER A 239 -59.97 2.66 18.11
C SER A 239 -60.92 3.68 18.78
N PRO A 240 -62.20 3.36 19.02
CA PRO A 240 -63.09 4.26 19.78
C PRO A 240 -62.52 4.44 21.19
N SER A 241 -62.38 5.69 21.58
CA SER A 241 -61.98 6.07 22.94
C SER A 241 -63.05 5.46 23.91
N PRO A 242 -62.64 4.83 25.04
CA PRO A 242 -63.54 4.35 26.06
C PRO A 242 -64.35 5.48 26.68
#